data_56fa77b49fe467c2b5b524185c1e7c8d
#
_entry.id   56fa77b49fe467c2b5b524185c1e7c8d
#
_cell.length_a   1.000
_cell.length_b   1.000
_cell.length_c   1.000
_cell.angle_alpha   90.00
_cell.angle_beta   90.00
_cell.angle_gamma   90.00
#
_symmetry.space_group_name_H-M   'P 1'
#
loop_
_entity.id
_entity.type
_entity.pdbx_description
1 polymer ?
#
loop_
_entity_poly.entity_id
_entity_poly.type
_entity_poly.pdbx_seq_one_letter_code
_entity_poly.pdbx_strand_id
1 'polypeptide(L)'
;LGVNYALESLEIASLPRPQAIVLFSPMIGITPTATVTRLHRPIAALSGEARAHWSSLGAEIDPFKYSAWPMNASVQAWQMTRQVEQRLAAMTQAGRMAELPPILAFQSVVDSTVITPVLISQLFDRVARNGSELVLFDVNRAGWLDNLISLNFEQRVVPALQQTRAPFALTLVTNDSSESLQVVAKTRNGEAWSVVPLGASWPPGVFSLSHVAVPFTPEDPLYGTAEATRATGLPLGSLSARGESGVLRISDGAMLRLRHNPFYEYTENHAVEWLRRALTRQGS
;
A
#
# COMPACT_ATOMS: atom_id res chain seq x y z
N LEU A 1 5.45 -6.85 8.41
CA LEU A 1 5.42 -7.77 9.56
C LEU A 1 4.58 -9.02 9.27
N GLY A 2 3.30 -8.90 8.83
CA GLY A 2 2.40 -10.05 8.66
C GLY A 2 2.95 -11.17 7.75
N VAL A 3 3.50 -10.81 6.59
CA VAL A 3 4.12 -11.79 5.68
C VAL A 3 5.34 -12.45 6.33
N ASN A 4 6.20 -11.67 7.02
CA ASN A 4 7.36 -12.22 7.70
C ASN A 4 6.95 -13.20 8.82
N TYR A 5 5.93 -12.85 9.61
CA TYR A 5 5.39 -13.74 10.63
C TYR A 5 4.87 -15.05 10.03
N ALA A 6 4.12 -14.98 8.91
CA ALA A 6 3.65 -16.19 8.25
C ALA A 6 4.81 -17.09 7.81
N LEU A 7 5.86 -16.50 7.21
CA LEU A 7 7.06 -17.24 6.82
C LEU A 7 7.77 -17.89 8.02
N GLU A 8 7.90 -17.17 9.15
CA GLU A 8 8.50 -17.70 10.38
C GLU A 8 7.67 -18.82 10.99
N SER A 9 6.34 -18.72 10.95
CA SER A 9 5.45 -19.75 11.48
C SER A 9 5.51 -21.08 10.70
N LEU A 10 6.04 -21.09 9.48
CA LEU A 10 6.31 -22.30 8.72
C LEU A 10 7.59 -23.03 9.21
N GLU A 11 8.53 -22.29 9.79
CA GLU A 11 9.82 -22.78 10.24
C GLU A 11 9.84 -23.09 11.74
N ILE A 12 9.08 -22.33 12.53
CA ILE A 12 9.06 -22.40 14.01
C ILE A 12 7.74 -23.05 14.45
N ALA A 13 7.80 -24.31 14.85
CA ALA A 13 6.62 -25.11 15.19
C ALA A 13 5.79 -24.57 16.38
N SER A 14 6.39 -23.76 17.26
CA SER A 14 5.69 -23.14 18.40
C SER A 14 4.89 -21.90 18.02
N LEU A 15 5.06 -21.35 16.82
CA LEU A 15 4.30 -20.20 16.36
C LEU A 15 2.97 -20.64 15.72
N PRO A 16 1.83 -20.03 16.12
CA PRO A 16 0.55 -20.29 15.48
C PRO A 16 0.61 -19.90 13.99
N ARG A 17 0.15 -20.78 13.11
CA ARG A 17 0.06 -20.48 11.68
C ARG A 17 -1.14 -19.57 11.40
N PRO A 18 -0.94 -18.43 10.71
CA PRO A 18 -2.07 -17.59 10.30
C PRO A 18 -2.90 -18.30 9.26
N GLN A 19 -4.22 -18.20 9.35
CA GLN A 19 -5.16 -18.76 8.38
C GLN A 19 -5.41 -17.81 7.21
N ALA A 20 -5.26 -16.52 7.41
CA ALA A 20 -5.39 -15.50 6.38
C ALA A 20 -4.56 -14.26 6.77
N ILE A 21 -4.19 -13.44 5.80
CA ILE A 21 -3.44 -12.21 6.03
C ILE A 21 -4.15 -11.05 5.32
N VAL A 22 -4.41 -9.96 6.05
CA VAL A 22 -4.87 -8.70 5.47
C VAL A 22 -3.77 -7.66 5.62
N LEU A 23 -3.43 -6.98 4.54
CA LEU A 23 -2.34 -6.03 4.45
C LEU A 23 -2.84 -4.67 3.96
N PHE A 24 -2.41 -3.59 4.62
CA PHE A 24 -2.65 -2.22 4.18
C PHE A 24 -1.30 -1.58 3.85
N SER A 25 -1.13 -1.15 2.59
CA SER A 25 0.12 -0.58 2.07
C SER A 25 1.37 -1.38 2.49
N PRO A 26 1.44 -2.67 2.16
CA PRO A 26 2.46 -3.58 2.68
C PRO A 26 3.84 -3.24 2.14
N MET A 27 4.78 -2.97 3.02
CA MET A 27 6.17 -2.67 2.69
C MET A 27 6.95 -3.94 2.27
N ILE A 28 6.62 -4.48 1.09
CA ILE A 28 7.32 -5.60 0.45
C ILE A 28 8.50 -5.10 -0.40
N GLY A 29 8.31 -3.97 -1.09
CA GLY A 29 9.37 -3.30 -1.84
C GLY A 29 9.47 -1.83 -1.43
N ILE A 30 10.67 -1.37 -1.19
CA ILE A 30 10.97 0.03 -0.87
C ILE A 30 11.88 0.64 -1.93
N THR A 31 11.82 1.97 -2.05
CA THR A 31 12.64 2.71 -3.01
C THR A 31 14.14 2.45 -2.82
N PRO A 32 14.93 2.38 -3.91
CA PRO A 32 16.38 2.15 -3.85
C PRO A 32 17.14 3.17 -3.01
N THR A 33 16.57 4.36 -2.76
CA THR A 33 17.17 5.38 -1.89
C THR A 33 17.44 4.87 -0.48
N ALA A 34 16.67 3.88 0.00
CA ALA A 34 16.95 3.22 1.27
C ALA A 34 18.29 2.47 1.28
N THR A 35 18.84 2.09 0.12
CA THR A 35 20.14 1.41 0.04
C THR A 35 21.31 2.36 0.34
N VAL A 36 21.18 3.64 0.01
CA VAL A 36 22.19 4.67 0.27
C VAL A 36 22.38 4.89 1.77
N THR A 37 21.34 4.63 2.57
CA THR A 37 21.41 4.76 4.03
C THR A 37 22.39 3.78 4.69
N ARG A 38 22.82 2.71 3.99
CA ARG A 38 23.84 1.78 4.49
C ARG A 38 25.20 2.43 4.68
N LEU A 39 25.50 3.48 3.90
CA LEU A 39 26.77 4.22 4.00
C LEU A 39 26.75 5.25 5.13
N HIS A 40 25.60 5.48 5.78
CA HIS A 40 25.50 6.51 6.81
C HIS A 40 26.35 6.21 8.05
N ARG A 41 26.47 4.91 8.46
CA ARG A 41 27.22 4.53 9.66
C ARG A 41 28.70 5.01 9.62
N PRO A 42 29.48 4.70 8.58
CA PRO A 42 30.84 5.22 8.49
C PRO A 42 30.87 6.74 8.35
N ILE A 43 29.92 7.36 7.63
CA ILE A 43 29.86 8.82 7.47
C ILE A 43 29.53 9.49 8.82
N ALA A 44 28.55 8.97 9.56
CA ALA A 44 28.20 9.50 10.88
C ALA A 44 29.32 9.32 11.90
N ALA A 45 30.01 8.17 11.86
CA ALA A 45 31.17 7.92 12.72
C ALA A 45 32.34 8.87 12.44
N LEU A 46 32.53 9.25 11.18
CA LEU A 46 33.59 10.20 10.77
C LEU A 46 33.22 11.64 11.07
N SER A 47 31.92 12.00 11.02
CA SER A 47 31.48 13.37 11.28
C SER A 47 31.49 13.76 12.75
N GLY A 48 31.36 12.78 13.66
CA GLY A 48 31.22 13.02 15.10
C GLY A 48 29.91 13.73 15.52
N GLU A 49 29.04 14.03 14.56
CA GLU A 49 27.82 14.80 14.82
C GLU A 49 26.60 13.89 15.07
N ALA A 50 25.94 14.06 16.20
CA ALA A 50 24.73 13.30 16.57
C ALA A 50 23.61 13.43 15.49
N ARG A 51 23.50 14.59 14.82
CA ARG A 51 22.52 14.82 13.75
C ARG A 51 22.71 13.90 12.54
N ALA A 52 23.92 13.43 12.26
CA ALA A 52 24.22 12.54 11.16
C ALA A 52 23.55 11.16 11.29
N HIS A 53 23.04 10.80 12.48
CA HIS A 53 22.29 9.58 12.72
C HIS A 53 20.79 9.68 12.38
N TRP A 54 20.32 10.87 12.00
CA TRP A 54 18.90 11.14 11.73
C TRP A 54 18.69 11.59 10.28
N SER A 55 17.67 11.02 9.61
CA SER A 55 17.24 11.50 8.30
C SER A 55 16.28 12.67 8.40
N SER A 56 15.51 12.73 9.49
CA SER A 56 14.67 13.86 9.84
C SER A 56 14.60 14.02 11.35
N LEU A 57 14.45 15.27 11.81
CA LEU A 57 14.17 15.61 13.20
C LEU A 57 12.99 16.56 13.19
N GLY A 58 11.90 16.18 13.83
CA GLY A 58 10.68 16.96 13.96
C GLY A 58 10.06 16.78 15.33
N ALA A 59 9.12 17.67 15.69
CA ALA A 59 8.33 17.49 16.91
C ALA A 59 7.42 16.26 16.79
N GLU A 60 7.39 15.44 17.81
CA GLU A 60 6.53 14.25 17.89
C GLU A 60 5.12 14.65 18.32
N ILE A 61 4.33 15.12 17.35
CA ILE A 61 2.95 15.56 17.55
C ILE A 61 1.92 14.57 17.01
N ASP A 62 2.36 13.59 16.23
CA ASP A 62 1.52 12.64 15.53
C ASP A 62 1.61 11.25 16.22
N PRO A 63 0.53 10.73 16.82
CA PRO A 63 0.56 9.47 17.56
C PRO A 63 0.76 8.23 16.68
N PHE A 64 0.54 8.35 15.35
CA PHE A 64 0.67 7.25 14.40
C PHE A 64 1.96 7.29 13.59
N LYS A 65 2.72 8.39 13.69
CA LYS A 65 3.91 8.59 12.87
C LYS A 65 5.01 9.31 13.63
N TYR A 66 6.18 8.72 13.64
CA TYR A 66 7.38 9.41 14.12
C TYR A 66 7.81 10.52 13.14
N SER A 67 7.96 11.74 13.65
CA SER A 67 8.50 12.90 12.91
C SER A 67 10.01 12.91 12.93
N ALA A 68 10.64 12.36 13.97
CA ALA A 68 12.06 12.10 14.05
C ALA A 68 12.35 10.68 13.52
N TRP A 69 13.05 10.60 12.38
CA TRP A 69 13.35 9.34 11.73
C TRP A 69 14.84 9.00 11.77
N PRO A 70 15.28 8.02 12.58
CA PRO A 70 16.67 7.63 12.62
C PRO A 70 17.07 6.87 11.33
N MET A 71 18.27 7.15 10.83
CA MET A 71 18.83 6.48 9.65
C MET A 71 18.87 4.96 9.81
N ASN A 72 19.10 4.47 11.04
CA ASN A 72 19.10 3.02 11.31
C ASN A 72 17.73 2.37 11.10
N ALA A 73 16.63 3.09 11.30
CA ALA A 73 15.28 2.55 11.01
C ALA A 73 15.13 2.22 9.53
N SER A 74 15.64 3.08 8.63
CA SER A 74 15.66 2.80 7.19
C SER A 74 16.52 1.57 6.85
N VAL A 75 17.66 1.39 7.53
CA VAL A 75 18.51 0.19 7.35
C VAL A 75 17.78 -1.07 7.78
N GLN A 76 17.12 -1.05 8.94
CA GLN A 76 16.34 -2.20 9.45
C GLN A 76 15.16 -2.53 8.53
N ALA A 77 14.42 -1.50 8.09
CA ALA A 77 13.33 -1.68 7.15
C ALA A 77 13.82 -2.32 5.83
N TRP A 78 14.93 -1.83 5.30
CA TRP A 78 15.54 -2.41 4.10
C TRP A 78 15.99 -3.87 4.31
N GLN A 79 16.63 -4.18 5.44
CA GLN A 79 17.04 -5.55 5.77
C GLN A 79 15.85 -6.49 5.86
N MET A 80 14.75 -6.06 6.52
CA MET A 80 13.51 -6.82 6.63
C MET A 80 12.90 -7.10 5.24
N THR A 81 12.80 -6.11 4.37
CA THR A 81 12.24 -6.31 3.03
C THR A 81 13.08 -7.26 2.20
N ARG A 82 14.43 -7.16 2.29
CA ARG A 82 15.34 -8.10 1.63
C ARG A 82 15.22 -9.53 2.15
N GLN A 83 15.07 -9.70 3.45
CA GLN A 83 14.87 -11.01 4.07
C GLN A 83 13.55 -11.64 3.60
N VAL A 84 12.46 -10.89 3.59
CA VAL A 84 11.16 -11.37 3.07
C VAL A 84 11.28 -11.76 1.60
N GLU A 85 11.91 -10.92 0.76
CA GLU A 85 12.14 -11.22 -0.65
C GLU A 85 12.91 -12.53 -0.86
N GLN A 86 14.01 -12.73 -0.13
CA GLN A 86 14.84 -13.92 -0.20
C GLN A 86 14.08 -15.19 0.21
N ARG A 87 13.29 -15.11 1.30
CA ARG A 87 12.46 -16.22 1.76
C ARG A 87 11.37 -16.58 0.76
N LEU A 88 10.67 -15.59 0.20
CA LEU A 88 9.67 -15.80 -0.85
C LEU A 88 10.29 -16.43 -2.11
N ALA A 89 11.48 -15.97 -2.51
CA ALA A 89 12.19 -16.56 -3.63
C ALA A 89 12.59 -18.02 -3.37
N ALA A 90 13.10 -18.32 -2.19
CA ALA A 90 13.45 -19.70 -1.80
C ALA A 90 12.22 -20.62 -1.77
N MET A 91 11.09 -20.15 -1.22
CA MET A 91 9.82 -20.89 -1.24
C MET A 91 9.32 -21.14 -2.66
N THR A 92 9.43 -20.13 -3.54
CA THR A 92 9.06 -20.28 -4.96
C THR A 92 9.91 -21.35 -5.64
N GLN A 93 11.22 -21.32 -5.45
CA GLN A 93 12.14 -22.32 -6.00
C GLN A 93 11.88 -23.74 -5.46
N ALA A 94 11.47 -23.84 -4.20
CA ALA A 94 11.12 -25.10 -3.56
C ALA A 94 9.69 -25.59 -3.89
N GLY A 95 8.89 -24.84 -4.63
CA GLY A 95 7.49 -25.17 -4.94
C GLY A 95 6.55 -25.10 -3.72
N ARG A 96 6.93 -24.39 -2.65
CA ARG A 96 6.23 -24.36 -1.35
C ARG A 96 5.29 -23.17 -1.15
N MET A 97 5.03 -22.37 -2.18
CA MET A 97 4.18 -21.17 -2.07
C MET A 97 2.73 -21.49 -1.64
N ALA A 98 2.27 -22.73 -1.85
CA ALA A 98 0.95 -23.18 -1.37
C ALA A 98 0.86 -23.29 0.16
N GLU A 99 1.97 -23.28 0.88
CA GLU A 99 1.99 -23.30 2.35
C GLU A 99 1.65 -21.92 2.96
N LEU A 100 1.75 -20.85 2.16
CA LEU A 100 1.32 -19.52 2.62
C LEU A 100 -0.21 -19.43 2.62
N PRO A 101 -0.79 -18.81 3.66
CA PRO A 101 -2.22 -18.57 3.69
C PRO A 101 -2.63 -17.59 2.57
N PRO A 102 -3.93 -17.51 2.24
CA PRO A 102 -4.42 -16.49 1.33
C PRO A 102 -4.14 -15.08 1.87
N ILE A 103 -3.84 -14.16 0.96
CA ILE A 103 -3.44 -12.77 1.27
C ILE A 103 -4.38 -11.82 0.56
N LEU A 104 -4.99 -10.90 1.32
CA LEU A 104 -5.65 -9.71 0.79
C LEU A 104 -4.75 -8.51 1.04
N ALA A 105 -4.48 -7.70 0.02
CA ALA A 105 -3.76 -6.45 0.20
C ALA A 105 -4.49 -5.27 -0.43
N PHE A 106 -4.45 -4.14 0.25
CA PHE A 106 -4.94 -2.85 -0.21
C PHE A 106 -3.76 -1.92 -0.45
N GLN A 107 -3.66 -1.33 -1.64
CA GLN A 107 -2.51 -0.52 -2.05
C GLN A 107 -2.94 0.65 -2.93
N SER A 108 -2.36 1.83 -2.70
CA SER A 108 -2.46 2.93 -3.67
C SER A 108 -1.52 2.69 -4.85
N VAL A 109 -2.02 2.84 -6.05
CA VAL A 109 -1.26 2.61 -7.29
C VAL A 109 -0.02 3.50 -7.39
N VAL A 110 -0.12 4.73 -6.87
CA VAL A 110 0.93 5.77 -6.94
C VAL A 110 1.69 5.94 -5.62
N ASP A 111 1.69 4.93 -4.77
CA ASP A 111 2.47 4.99 -3.54
C ASP A 111 3.97 5.17 -3.86
N SER A 112 4.53 6.27 -3.37
CA SER A 112 5.95 6.61 -3.57
C SER A 112 6.87 5.94 -2.54
N THR A 113 6.31 5.40 -1.48
CA THR A 113 7.06 4.75 -0.39
C THR A 113 7.13 3.25 -0.61
N VAL A 114 5.98 2.65 -0.95
CA VAL A 114 5.84 1.22 -1.25
C VAL A 114 5.54 1.04 -2.73
N ILE A 115 6.45 0.41 -3.45
CA ILE A 115 6.40 0.33 -4.90
C ILE A 115 5.43 -0.76 -5.33
N THR A 116 4.26 -0.37 -5.85
CA THR A 116 3.20 -1.30 -6.29
C THR A 116 3.68 -2.37 -7.29
N PRO A 117 4.44 -2.08 -8.34
CA PRO A 117 5.00 -3.12 -9.22
C PRO A 117 5.87 -4.13 -8.49
N VAL A 118 6.61 -3.72 -7.46
CA VAL A 118 7.43 -4.63 -6.66
C VAL A 118 6.57 -5.51 -5.77
N LEU A 119 5.51 -4.97 -5.16
CA LEU A 119 4.52 -5.75 -4.42
C LEU A 119 3.93 -6.87 -5.29
N ILE A 120 3.57 -6.55 -6.54
CA ILE A 120 3.01 -7.52 -7.49
C ILE A 120 4.05 -8.60 -7.82
N SER A 121 5.22 -8.23 -8.31
CA SER A 121 6.23 -9.18 -8.78
C SER A 121 6.88 -10.01 -7.66
N GLN A 122 7.03 -9.45 -6.46
CA GLN A 122 7.69 -10.14 -5.36
C GLN A 122 6.74 -10.97 -4.50
N LEU A 123 5.46 -10.64 -4.47
CA LEU A 123 4.48 -11.35 -3.66
C LEU A 123 3.36 -11.96 -4.52
N PHE A 124 2.55 -11.14 -5.20
CA PHE A 124 1.31 -11.60 -5.82
C PHE A 124 1.50 -12.50 -7.03
N ASP A 125 2.54 -12.31 -7.83
CA ASP A 125 2.86 -13.22 -8.95
C ASP A 125 3.38 -14.59 -8.48
N ARG A 126 3.73 -14.72 -7.20
CA ARG A 126 4.28 -15.95 -6.60
C ARG A 126 3.28 -16.72 -5.75
N VAL A 127 2.19 -16.09 -5.27
CA VAL A 127 1.19 -16.80 -4.44
C VAL A 127 0.57 -17.97 -5.20
N ALA A 128 0.15 -18.98 -4.47
CA ALA A 128 -0.66 -20.06 -5.02
C ALA A 128 -2.07 -19.55 -5.35
N ARG A 129 -2.84 -20.34 -6.16
CA ARG A 129 -4.27 -20.07 -6.41
C ARG A 129 -5.11 -20.46 -5.19
N ASN A 130 -4.97 -19.70 -4.12
CA ASN A 130 -5.57 -19.97 -2.81
C ASN A 130 -6.66 -18.96 -2.40
N GLY A 131 -7.05 -18.07 -3.32
CA GLY A 131 -8.02 -17.01 -3.05
C GLY A 131 -7.37 -15.69 -2.60
N SER A 132 -6.05 -15.54 -2.81
CA SER A 132 -5.38 -14.24 -2.62
C SER A 132 -5.95 -13.17 -3.54
N GLU A 133 -6.00 -11.93 -3.06
CA GLU A 133 -6.56 -10.79 -3.77
C GLU A 133 -5.75 -9.51 -3.54
N LEU A 134 -5.57 -8.72 -4.59
CA LEU A 134 -4.96 -7.40 -4.54
C LEU A 134 -6.00 -6.34 -4.94
N VAL A 135 -6.26 -5.41 -4.04
CA VAL A 135 -7.11 -4.24 -4.27
C VAL A 135 -6.23 -3.02 -4.46
N LEU A 136 -6.30 -2.42 -5.64
CA LEU A 136 -5.56 -1.22 -6.00
C LEU A 136 -6.50 0.00 -6.01
N PHE A 137 -6.14 1.03 -5.25
CA PHE A 137 -6.77 2.35 -5.37
C PHE A 137 -6.05 3.15 -6.45
N ASP A 138 -6.77 3.46 -7.52
CA ASP A 138 -6.28 4.25 -8.63
C ASP A 138 -6.12 5.73 -8.24
N VAL A 139 -5.61 6.54 -9.15
CA VAL A 139 -5.69 7.99 -9.08
C VAL A 139 -7.08 8.46 -9.47
N ASN A 140 -7.42 9.70 -9.08
CA ASN A 140 -8.61 10.34 -9.59
C ASN A 140 -8.45 10.65 -11.09
N ARG A 141 -9.23 9.95 -11.91
CA ARG A 141 -9.19 10.02 -13.38
C ARG A 141 -10.16 11.06 -13.97
N ALA A 142 -10.66 12.01 -13.18
CA ALA A 142 -11.49 13.07 -13.72
C ALA A 142 -10.77 13.79 -14.86
N GLY A 143 -11.44 14.02 -16.00
CA GLY A 143 -10.85 14.39 -17.30
C GLY A 143 -9.98 15.65 -17.31
N TRP A 144 -10.18 16.56 -16.34
CA TRP A 144 -9.31 17.72 -16.17
C TRP A 144 -7.89 17.36 -15.67
N LEU A 145 -7.68 16.14 -15.15
CA LEU A 145 -6.39 15.63 -14.70
C LEU A 145 -5.62 14.84 -15.78
N ASP A 146 -6.28 14.36 -16.84
CA ASP A 146 -5.68 13.47 -17.85
C ASP A 146 -4.41 14.07 -18.48
N ASN A 147 -4.40 15.39 -18.74
CA ASN A 147 -3.24 16.07 -19.29
C ASN A 147 -2.06 16.22 -18.29
N LEU A 148 -2.30 15.98 -17.01
CA LEU A 148 -1.30 16.08 -15.95
C LEU A 148 -0.71 14.72 -15.58
N ILE A 149 -1.36 13.62 -15.95
CA ILE A 149 -0.90 12.25 -15.63
C ILE A 149 0.26 11.88 -16.56
N SER A 150 1.35 11.42 -15.98
CA SER A 150 2.51 10.95 -16.72
C SER A 150 2.25 9.56 -17.32
N LEU A 151 2.55 9.38 -18.62
CA LEU A 151 2.48 8.07 -19.31
C LEU A 151 3.30 6.97 -18.59
N ASN A 152 4.38 7.33 -17.89
CA ASN A 152 5.20 6.38 -17.16
C ASN A 152 4.46 5.69 -16.02
N PHE A 153 3.42 6.32 -15.48
CA PHE A 153 2.58 5.73 -14.45
C PHE A 153 1.75 4.55 -15.00
N GLU A 154 1.09 4.73 -16.13
CA GLU A 154 0.30 3.67 -16.76
C GLU A 154 1.17 2.46 -17.10
N GLN A 155 2.38 2.67 -17.61
CA GLN A 155 3.31 1.60 -17.94
C GLN A 155 3.71 0.75 -16.74
N ARG A 156 3.63 1.24 -15.52
CA ARG A 156 3.99 0.50 -14.30
C ARG A 156 2.92 -0.47 -13.84
N VAL A 157 1.66 -0.17 -14.09
CA VAL A 157 0.52 -0.95 -13.57
C VAL A 157 -0.19 -1.70 -14.68
N VAL A 158 -0.21 -1.18 -15.91
CA VAL A 158 -0.82 -1.82 -17.08
C VAL A 158 -0.41 -3.29 -17.25
N PRO A 159 0.87 -3.70 -17.13
CA PRO A 159 1.24 -5.11 -17.25
C PRO A 159 0.50 -6.01 -16.26
N ALA A 160 0.35 -5.57 -14.99
CA ALA A 160 -0.40 -6.32 -13.99
C ALA A 160 -1.90 -6.34 -14.28
N LEU A 161 -2.45 -5.22 -14.79
CA LEU A 161 -3.85 -5.14 -15.18
C LEU A 161 -4.17 -6.03 -16.40
N GLN A 162 -3.22 -6.29 -17.27
CA GLN A 162 -3.38 -7.10 -18.47
C GLN A 162 -3.12 -8.60 -18.25
N GLN A 163 -2.55 -8.99 -17.11
CA GLN A 163 -2.18 -10.38 -16.83
C GLN A 163 -3.40 -11.24 -16.51
N THR A 164 -4.00 -11.85 -17.53
CA THR A 164 -5.27 -12.62 -17.41
C THR A 164 -5.14 -13.93 -16.62
N ARG A 165 -3.92 -14.49 -16.50
CA ARG A 165 -3.64 -15.75 -15.80
C ARG A 165 -3.01 -15.60 -14.43
N ALA A 166 -3.11 -14.41 -13.83
CA ALA A 166 -2.61 -14.18 -12.48
C ALA A 166 -3.16 -15.20 -11.46
N PRO A 167 -2.36 -15.65 -10.49
CA PRO A 167 -2.81 -16.59 -9.46
C PRO A 167 -3.73 -15.96 -8.41
N PHE A 168 -3.95 -14.65 -8.48
CA PHE A 168 -4.73 -13.83 -7.54
C PHE A 168 -5.85 -13.06 -8.25
N ALA A 169 -6.89 -12.70 -7.53
CA ALA A 169 -7.89 -11.75 -8.00
C ALA A 169 -7.34 -10.32 -7.90
N LEU A 170 -7.64 -9.50 -8.91
CA LEU A 170 -7.24 -8.10 -8.95
C LEU A 170 -8.47 -7.21 -8.98
N THR A 171 -8.58 -6.31 -8.01
CA THR A 171 -9.61 -5.28 -7.98
C THR A 171 -8.98 -3.90 -8.14
N LEU A 172 -9.51 -3.11 -9.07
CA LEU A 172 -9.13 -1.71 -9.27
C LEU A 172 -10.29 -0.82 -8.84
N VAL A 173 -10.07 -0.02 -7.80
CA VAL A 173 -10.99 1.03 -7.35
C VAL A 173 -10.64 2.31 -8.10
N THR A 174 -11.50 2.74 -9.03
CA THR A 174 -11.23 3.82 -9.98
C THR A 174 -12.49 4.62 -10.29
N ASN A 175 -12.37 5.73 -10.99
CA ASN A 175 -13.54 6.49 -11.46
C ASN A 175 -14.41 5.62 -12.40
N ASP A 176 -15.71 5.81 -12.34
CA ASP A 176 -16.66 5.18 -13.26
C ASP A 176 -16.38 5.60 -14.71
N SER A 177 -16.17 6.90 -14.90
CA SER A 177 -15.76 7.50 -16.17
C SER A 177 -14.81 8.69 -15.96
N SER A 178 -14.19 9.18 -17.04
CA SER A 178 -13.36 10.40 -17.01
C SER A 178 -14.15 11.69 -16.73
N GLU A 179 -15.47 11.65 -16.85
CA GLU A 179 -16.34 12.81 -16.62
C GLU A 179 -16.98 12.77 -15.22
N SER A 180 -16.69 11.74 -14.42
CA SER A 180 -17.33 11.50 -13.14
C SER A 180 -16.32 11.37 -12.00
N LEU A 181 -16.66 11.93 -10.84
CA LEU A 181 -15.95 11.67 -9.59
C LEU A 181 -16.45 10.38 -8.91
N GLN A 182 -17.56 9.78 -9.39
CA GLN A 182 -18.08 8.54 -8.85
C GLN A 182 -17.09 7.39 -9.05
N VAL A 183 -17.04 6.48 -8.08
CA VAL A 183 -16.05 5.41 -8.02
C VAL A 183 -16.71 4.04 -8.15
N VAL A 184 -16.05 3.16 -8.87
CA VAL A 184 -16.43 1.76 -9.07
C VAL A 184 -15.27 0.84 -8.68
N ALA A 185 -15.60 -0.38 -8.25
CA ALA A 185 -14.66 -1.47 -8.14
C ALA A 185 -14.72 -2.33 -9.41
N LYS A 186 -13.63 -2.39 -10.16
CA LYS A 186 -13.45 -3.27 -11.31
C LYS A 186 -12.64 -4.48 -10.86
N THR A 187 -13.28 -5.65 -10.76
CA THR A 187 -12.62 -6.88 -10.29
C THR A 187 -12.41 -7.83 -11.45
N ARG A 188 -11.21 -8.33 -11.59
CA ARG A 188 -10.84 -9.36 -12.56
C ARG A 188 -10.67 -10.71 -11.88
N ASN A 189 -11.42 -11.70 -12.38
CA ASN A 189 -11.27 -13.12 -12.06
C ASN A 189 -11.00 -13.88 -13.36
N GLY A 190 -9.75 -14.27 -13.60
CA GLY A 190 -9.35 -14.83 -14.88
C GLY A 190 -9.44 -13.80 -16.00
N GLU A 191 -10.24 -14.07 -17.03
CA GLU A 191 -10.42 -13.17 -18.19
C GLU A 191 -11.61 -12.21 -18.03
N ALA A 192 -12.53 -12.51 -17.11
CA ALA A 192 -13.74 -11.71 -16.92
C ALA A 192 -13.52 -10.54 -15.95
N TRP A 193 -14.09 -9.39 -16.29
CA TRP A 193 -14.18 -8.23 -15.42
C TRP A 193 -15.62 -8.04 -14.95
N SER A 194 -15.79 -7.82 -13.65
CA SER A 194 -17.04 -7.34 -13.05
C SER A 194 -16.84 -5.90 -12.58
N VAL A 195 -17.92 -5.09 -12.67
CA VAL A 195 -17.90 -3.69 -12.26
C VAL A 195 -19.02 -3.47 -11.25
N VAL A 196 -18.68 -2.94 -10.08
CA VAL A 196 -19.63 -2.65 -9.00
C VAL A 196 -19.48 -1.20 -8.58
N PRO A 197 -20.55 -0.37 -8.67
CA PRO A 197 -20.55 0.98 -8.13
C PRO A 197 -20.37 0.95 -6.60
N LEU A 198 -19.52 1.84 -6.07
CA LEU A 198 -19.26 1.90 -4.63
C LEU A 198 -20.20 2.87 -3.88
N GLY A 199 -21.00 3.67 -4.58
CA GLY A 199 -21.79 4.73 -3.96
C GLY A 199 -20.95 5.86 -3.34
N ALA A 200 -19.66 5.89 -3.63
CA ALA A 200 -18.67 6.85 -3.15
C ALA A 200 -18.08 7.65 -4.30
N SER A 201 -17.49 8.80 -3.97
CA SER A 201 -16.86 9.67 -4.98
C SER A 201 -15.52 10.21 -4.47
N TRP A 202 -14.63 10.54 -5.41
CA TRP A 202 -13.45 11.32 -5.09
C TRP A 202 -13.86 12.70 -4.56
N PRO A 203 -13.25 13.18 -3.46
CA PRO A 203 -13.39 14.58 -3.06
C PRO A 203 -12.83 15.50 -4.14
N PRO A 204 -13.48 16.65 -4.41
CA PRO A 204 -12.98 17.61 -5.39
C PRO A 204 -11.56 18.06 -5.08
N GLY A 205 -10.71 18.12 -6.12
CA GLY A 205 -9.33 18.58 -6.00
C GLY A 205 -8.35 17.57 -5.39
N VAL A 206 -8.80 16.38 -5.03
CA VAL A 206 -7.93 15.31 -4.53
C VAL A 206 -7.50 14.41 -5.67
N PHE A 207 -6.19 14.15 -5.73
CA PHE A 207 -5.59 13.36 -6.80
C PHE A 207 -5.49 11.86 -6.46
N SER A 208 -5.04 11.50 -5.26
CA SER A 208 -4.79 10.11 -4.88
C SER A 208 -4.87 9.88 -3.38
N LEU A 209 -4.82 8.62 -2.96
CA LEU A 209 -4.60 8.23 -1.58
C LEU A 209 -3.11 8.11 -1.27
N SER A 210 -2.68 8.60 -0.10
CA SER A 210 -1.36 8.25 0.43
C SER A 210 -1.37 6.84 1.02
N HIS A 211 -0.20 6.21 1.17
CA HIS A 211 -0.09 4.91 1.86
C HIS A 211 -0.63 4.95 3.30
N VAL A 212 -0.55 6.11 3.95
CA VAL A 212 -1.09 6.32 5.31
C VAL A 212 -2.62 6.39 5.29
N ALA A 213 -3.23 6.89 4.21
CA ALA A 213 -4.68 7.08 4.14
C ALA A 213 -5.46 5.76 4.11
N VAL A 214 -4.92 4.72 3.48
CA VAL A 214 -5.65 3.49 3.18
C VAL A 214 -6.37 2.86 4.38
N PRO A 215 -5.76 2.77 5.60
CA PRO A 215 -6.41 2.21 6.78
C PRO A 215 -7.23 3.20 7.62
N PHE A 216 -7.29 4.49 7.26
CA PHE A 216 -7.97 5.50 8.08
C PHE A 216 -9.34 5.87 7.49
N THR A 217 -10.35 5.89 8.34
CA THR A 217 -11.72 6.31 8.00
C THR A 217 -11.86 7.83 7.88
N PRO A 218 -12.85 8.35 7.12
CA PRO A 218 -13.18 9.77 7.13
C PRO A 218 -13.55 10.34 8.51
N GLU A 219 -14.05 9.50 9.41
CA GLU A 219 -14.42 9.84 10.78
C GLU A 219 -13.24 9.81 11.76
N ASP A 220 -12.02 9.47 11.29
CA ASP A 220 -10.84 9.42 12.16
C ASP A 220 -10.61 10.76 12.87
N PRO A 221 -10.43 10.78 14.20
CA PRO A 221 -10.36 12.01 14.98
C PRO A 221 -9.09 12.84 14.72
N LEU A 222 -8.06 12.28 14.06
CA LEU A 222 -6.79 12.97 13.79
C LEU A 222 -6.55 13.25 12.30
N TYR A 223 -6.89 12.28 11.43
CA TYR A 223 -6.65 12.34 9.99
C TYR A 223 -7.92 12.48 9.16
N GLY A 224 -9.09 12.33 9.76
CA GLY A 224 -10.37 12.39 9.10
C GLY A 224 -10.73 13.77 8.54
N THR A 225 -12.00 13.95 8.25
CA THR A 225 -12.52 15.21 7.74
C THR A 225 -12.36 16.36 8.76
N ALA A 226 -12.48 17.60 8.30
CA ALA A 226 -12.43 18.77 9.19
C ALA A 226 -13.51 18.73 10.29
N GLU A 227 -14.61 18.05 10.04
CA GLU A 227 -15.67 17.85 11.03
C GLU A 227 -15.27 16.83 12.09
N ALA A 228 -14.76 15.68 11.67
CA ALA A 228 -14.30 14.62 12.57
C ALA A 228 -13.16 15.09 13.49
N THR A 229 -12.25 15.91 12.98
CA THR A 229 -11.07 16.39 13.72
C THR A 229 -11.34 17.55 14.65
N ARG A 230 -12.50 18.20 14.58
CA ARG A 230 -12.86 19.33 15.49
C ARG A 230 -12.88 18.95 16.97
N ALA A 231 -13.29 17.73 17.28
CA ALA A 231 -13.47 17.30 18.66
C ALA A 231 -12.15 17.11 19.42
N THR A 232 -11.04 16.89 18.73
CA THR A 232 -9.76 16.58 19.37
C THR A 232 -8.91 17.80 19.69
N GLY A 233 -9.23 18.96 19.10
CA GLY A 233 -8.44 20.20 19.27
C GLY A 233 -7.04 20.14 18.66
N LEU A 234 -6.64 18.99 18.07
CA LEU A 234 -5.35 18.78 17.42
C LEU A 234 -5.54 18.17 16.03
N PRO A 235 -6.08 18.92 15.05
CA PRO A 235 -6.21 18.41 13.69
C PRO A 235 -4.85 18.29 13.05
N LEU A 236 -4.42 17.09 12.74
CA LEU A 236 -3.18 16.84 11.98
C LEU A 236 -3.36 17.09 10.48
N GLY A 237 -4.55 17.48 10.07
CA GLY A 237 -4.94 17.75 8.70
C GLY A 237 -5.30 16.50 7.92
N SER A 238 -6.42 16.58 7.21
CA SER A 238 -6.93 15.51 6.36
C SER A 238 -6.18 15.40 5.01
N LEU A 239 -5.47 16.45 4.62
CA LEU A 239 -4.72 16.52 3.36
C LEU A 239 -3.22 16.55 3.61
N SER A 240 -2.47 15.88 2.74
CA SER A 240 -1.02 15.90 2.71
C SER A 240 -0.54 16.39 1.35
N ALA A 241 0.17 17.52 1.32
CA ALA A 241 0.90 17.95 0.13
C ALA A 241 2.21 17.15 0.03
N ARG A 242 2.25 16.19 -0.87
CA ARG A 242 3.45 15.39 -1.13
C ARG A 242 3.44 14.89 -2.56
N GLY A 243 4.59 14.93 -3.21
CA GLY A 243 4.75 14.44 -4.57
C GLY A 243 4.68 12.92 -4.69
N GLU A 244 4.16 12.49 -5.83
CA GLU A 244 4.25 11.12 -6.32
C GLU A 244 5.24 11.11 -7.48
N SER A 245 6.41 10.53 -7.29
CA SER A 245 7.46 10.53 -8.30
C SER A 245 7.00 9.93 -9.64
N GLY A 246 7.15 10.69 -10.71
CA GLY A 246 6.93 10.24 -12.07
C GLY A 246 5.46 10.07 -12.47
N VAL A 247 4.50 10.57 -11.67
CA VAL A 247 3.07 10.47 -11.98
C VAL A 247 2.54 11.74 -12.63
N LEU A 248 2.86 12.91 -12.08
CA LEU A 248 2.43 14.19 -12.62
C LEU A 248 3.59 14.98 -13.23
N ARG A 249 3.26 15.84 -14.18
CA ARG A 249 4.22 16.81 -14.78
C ARG A 249 4.44 18.04 -13.91
N ILE A 250 3.62 18.24 -12.88
CA ILE A 250 3.77 19.30 -11.89
C ILE A 250 4.74 18.86 -10.76
N SER A 251 5.28 19.83 -10.03
CA SER A 251 6.20 19.55 -8.95
C SER A 251 5.55 18.73 -7.84
N ASP A 252 6.31 17.84 -7.24
CA ASP A 252 5.88 16.95 -6.16
C ASP A 252 5.22 17.68 -4.97
N GLY A 253 5.62 18.91 -4.68
CA GLY A 253 5.05 19.72 -3.61
C GLY A 253 3.66 20.30 -3.90
N ALA A 254 3.19 20.23 -5.16
CA ALA A 254 1.90 20.76 -5.56
C ALA A 254 0.74 19.74 -5.50
N MET A 255 1.03 18.49 -5.12
CA MET A 255 0.02 17.42 -5.07
C MET A 255 -0.73 17.40 -3.75
N LEU A 256 -2.05 17.26 -3.82
CA LEU A 256 -2.91 17.06 -2.67
C LEU A 256 -3.35 15.60 -2.57
N ARG A 257 -3.09 14.99 -1.42
CA ARG A 257 -3.47 13.62 -1.08
C ARG A 257 -4.21 13.59 0.24
N LEU A 258 -5.21 12.71 0.33
CA LEU A 258 -5.90 12.46 1.57
C LEU A 258 -5.03 11.69 2.57
N ARG A 259 -5.29 11.92 3.87
CA ARG A 259 -4.78 11.11 4.98
C ARG A 259 -5.79 10.10 5.51
N HIS A 260 -7.05 10.18 5.03
CA HIS A 260 -8.09 9.19 5.26
C HIS A 260 -8.56 8.61 3.93
N ASN A 261 -9.21 7.47 4.00
CA ASN A 261 -9.73 6.75 2.84
C ASN A 261 -11.22 7.08 2.64
N PRO A 262 -11.61 7.85 1.62
CA PRO A 262 -13.02 8.14 1.35
C PRO A 262 -13.80 6.88 0.93
N PHE A 263 -13.10 5.78 0.63
CA PHE A 263 -13.65 4.48 0.27
C PHE A 263 -13.51 3.46 1.41
N TYR A 264 -13.37 3.92 2.66
CA TYR A 264 -13.09 3.06 3.81
C TYR A 264 -14.19 2.04 4.06
N GLU A 265 -15.46 2.43 3.93
CA GLU A 265 -16.59 1.53 4.07
C GLU A 265 -16.50 0.32 3.11
N TYR A 266 -16.15 0.58 1.84
CA TYR A 266 -15.86 -0.49 0.89
C TYR A 266 -14.68 -1.35 1.36
N THR A 267 -13.60 -0.73 1.79
CA THR A 267 -12.37 -1.41 2.23
C THR A 267 -12.64 -2.35 3.41
N GLU A 268 -13.38 -1.88 4.40
CA GLU A 268 -13.76 -2.64 5.60
C GLU A 268 -14.69 -3.80 5.25
N ASN A 269 -15.78 -3.53 4.54
CA ASN A 269 -16.76 -4.54 4.13
C ASN A 269 -16.09 -5.62 3.27
N HIS A 270 -15.27 -5.21 2.31
CA HIS A 270 -14.54 -6.14 1.45
C HIS A 270 -13.57 -7.02 2.24
N ALA A 271 -12.81 -6.44 3.18
CA ALA A 271 -11.89 -7.18 4.04
C ALA A 271 -12.62 -8.22 4.91
N VAL A 272 -13.74 -7.82 5.53
CA VAL A 272 -14.55 -8.71 6.38
C VAL A 272 -15.15 -9.86 5.57
N GLU A 273 -15.73 -9.57 4.41
CA GLU A 273 -16.29 -10.60 3.54
C GLU A 273 -15.23 -11.55 2.98
N TRP A 274 -14.09 -10.99 2.58
CA TRP A 274 -12.96 -11.79 2.10
C TRP A 274 -12.44 -12.72 3.20
N LEU A 275 -12.26 -12.22 4.43
CA LEU A 275 -11.84 -13.02 5.59
C LEU A 275 -12.83 -14.16 5.87
N ARG A 276 -14.14 -13.90 5.86
CA ARG A 276 -15.16 -14.93 6.05
C ARG A 276 -15.00 -16.03 5.01
N ARG A 277 -14.85 -15.67 3.72
CA ARG A 277 -14.64 -16.65 2.64
C ARG A 277 -13.34 -17.44 2.81
N ALA A 278 -12.24 -16.77 3.19
CA ALA A 278 -10.93 -17.41 3.37
C ALA A 278 -10.95 -18.44 4.51
N LEU A 279 -11.58 -18.10 5.63
CA LEU A 279 -11.68 -18.99 6.81
C LEU A 279 -12.61 -20.19 6.56
N THR A 280 -13.72 -20.00 5.83
CA THR A 280 -14.64 -21.10 5.50
C THR A 280 -14.02 -22.14 4.56
N ARG A 281 -13.18 -21.69 3.61
CA ARG A 281 -12.50 -22.60 2.66
C ARG A 281 -11.47 -23.54 3.32
N GLN A 282 -10.95 -23.19 4.48
CA GLN A 282 -9.97 -24.01 5.19
C GLN A 282 -10.62 -25.02 6.15
N GLY A 283 -11.92 -24.87 6.45
CA GLY A 283 -12.69 -25.78 7.29
C GLY A 283 -13.39 -26.90 6.53
N SER A 284 -13.32 -26.91 5.21
CA SER A 284 -13.84 -27.94 4.31
C SER A 284 -12.71 -28.73 3.66
#